data_fce59df8ff7f087a141661443ec3de41
#
_entry.id   fce59df8ff7f087a141661443ec3de41
#
_cell.length_a   1.000
_cell.length_b   1.000
_cell.length_c   1.000
_cell.angle_alpha   90.00
_cell.angle_beta   90.00
_cell.angle_gamma   90.00
#
_symmetry.space_group_name_H-M   'P 1'
#
loop_
_entity.id
_entity.type
_entity.pdbx_description
1 polymer ?
#
loop_
_entity_poly.entity_id
_entity_poly.type
_entity_poly.pdbx_seq_one_letter_code
_entity_poly.pdbx_strand_id
1 'polypeptide(L)'
;FEKYISERGLDYVAMPANCYSFNMEELDYSSAETYKIINLQLNTNEIEIFEQTLEEGQTCVLPIMLTSTSDSILADKNTLVLKPEIITPSLSVTESSSGTVTKYLPQSGGTIALDLGLQVENQWNFTCKVAIDETTTTLEGATLVSDIISFEPGNTSSVQVNIPKFTKTSGNVGIKILEINGKDGFEFDTNPFILVASVEKYSLTADMLSSNAIEPSEGSLANLLDGDIGTYFHSAWSVSIADKHYVQVKLPVSTKTFRFTYTNRSNNGNAALAWFNLYTGTNENNLQLYKRFAWDEDGLPSGAAGVYVSPDVSIDNAANTLRFECESNWTGGSFFVWSEFSLFILSE
;
A
#
# COMPACT_ATOMS: atom_id res chain seq x y z
N PHE A 1 -44.72 -9.98 16.38
CA PHE A 1 -43.71 -8.99 16.06
C PHE A 1 -43.86 -7.74 16.94
N GLU A 2 -45.05 -7.17 17.04
CA GLU A 2 -45.35 -5.97 17.87
C GLU A 2 -44.88 -6.12 19.33
N LYS A 3 -45.11 -7.28 19.94
CA LYS A 3 -44.64 -7.59 21.29
C LYS A 3 -43.08 -7.62 21.34
N TYR A 4 -42.44 -8.17 20.33
CA TYR A 4 -40.95 -8.27 20.25
C TYR A 4 -40.31 -6.88 20.22
N ILE A 5 -40.82 -5.96 19.40
CA ILE A 5 -40.27 -4.60 19.27
C ILE A 5 -40.57 -3.76 20.52
N SER A 6 -41.76 -3.84 21.05
CA SER A 6 -42.21 -3.09 22.24
C SER A 6 -41.37 -3.45 23.50
N GLU A 7 -41.15 -4.76 23.74
CA GLU A 7 -40.37 -5.23 24.90
C GLU A 7 -38.89 -4.82 24.85
N ARG A 8 -38.38 -4.48 23.67
CA ARG A 8 -36.98 -4.12 23.44
C ARG A 8 -36.74 -2.64 23.11
N GLY A 9 -37.81 -1.87 23.00
CA GLY A 9 -37.73 -0.44 22.66
C GLY A 9 -37.11 -0.21 21.28
N LEU A 10 -37.50 -1.05 20.29
CA LEU A 10 -36.94 -0.99 18.94
C LEU A 10 -37.91 -0.29 17.99
N ASP A 11 -37.39 0.65 17.17
CA ASP A 11 -38.15 1.35 16.14
C ASP A 11 -38.10 0.59 14.82
N TYR A 12 -38.54 -0.67 14.84
CA TYR A 12 -38.58 -1.54 13.67
C TYR A 12 -39.93 -1.53 12.99
N VAL A 13 -39.91 -1.39 11.66
CA VAL A 13 -41.10 -1.47 10.82
C VAL A 13 -41.01 -2.71 9.94
N ALA A 14 -42.06 -3.54 9.96
CA ALA A 14 -42.07 -4.76 9.17
C ALA A 14 -42.16 -4.45 7.68
N MET A 15 -41.34 -5.12 6.91
CA MET A 15 -41.27 -5.06 5.45
C MET A 15 -42.60 -5.56 4.84
N PRO A 16 -43.22 -4.83 3.89
CA PRO A 16 -44.41 -5.27 3.20
C PRO A 16 -44.14 -6.45 2.24
N ALA A 17 -45.17 -7.22 1.94
CA ALA A 17 -45.08 -8.47 1.19
C ALA A 17 -44.55 -8.35 -0.24
N ASN A 18 -44.65 -7.17 -0.86
CA ASN A 18 -44.05 -6.92 -2.20
C ASN A 18 -42.52 -6.80 -2.19
N CYS A 19 -41.93 -6.62 -1.02
CA CYS A 19 -40.46 -6.48 -0.87
C CYS A 19 -39.71 -7.82 -0.85
N TYR A 20 -40.42 -8.95 -0.71
CA TYR A 20 -39.74 -10.25 -0.61
C TYR A 20 -40.61 -11.40 -1.11
N SER A 21 -39.99 -12.55 -1.35
CA SER A 21 -40.68 -13.81 -1.59
C SER A 21 -39.88 -14.99 -1.05
N PHE A 22 -40.59 -16.06 -0.67
CA PHE A 22 -39.97 -17.33 -0.29
C PHE A 22 -40.20 -18.36 -1.40
N ASN A 23 -39.23 -19.28 -1.56
CA ASN A 23 -39.39 -20.39 -2.48
C ASN A 23 -40.38 -21.44 -1.98
N MET A 24 -40.73 -21.42 -0.67
CA MET A 24 -41.75 -22.26 -0.03
C MET A 24 -42.23 -21.58 1.26
N GLU A 25 -43.52 -21.66 1.53
CA GLU A 25 -44.16 -21.12 2.76
C GLU A 25 -44.51 -22.24 3.74
N GLU A 26 -44.69 -23.48 3.27
CA GLU A 26 -44.97 -24.66 4.08
C GLU A 26 -43.80 -25.64 4.04
N LEU A 27 -43.49 -26.23 5.18
CA LEU A 27 -42.37 -27.15 5.38
C LEU A 27 -42.88 -28.49 5.88
N ASP A 28 -42.91 -29.48 5.00
CA ASP A 28 -43.18 -30.88 5.35
C ASP A 28 -41.88 -31.60 5.59
N TYR A 29 -41.71 -32.20 6.77
CA TYR A 29 -40.55 -33.01 7.11
C TYR A 29 -40.89 -34.49 7.06
N SER A 30 -40.05 -35.27 6.37
CA SER A 30 -40.02 -36.72 6.51
C SER A 30 -39.22 -37.15 7.76
N SER A 31 -39.46 -38.36 8.25
CA SER A 31 -38.79 -38.88 9.46
C SER A 31 -37.24 -38.96 9.34
N ALA A 32 -36.69 -38.85 8.14
CA ALA A 32 -35.24 -38.88 7.87
C ALA A 32 -34.62 -37.50 7.70
N GLU A 33 -35.45 -36.44 7.57
CA GLU A 33 -34.96 -35.09 7.34
C GLU A 33 -34.69 -34.35 8.65
N THR A 34 -33.55 -33.71 8.76
CA THR A 34 -33.12 -32.94 9.94
C THR A 34 -33.10 -31.44 9.73
N TYR A 35 -33.16 -30.97 8.50
CA TYR A 35 -33.21 -29.54 8.14
C TYR A 35 -33.88 -29.32 6.77
N LYS A 36 -34.36 -28.10 6.56
CA LYS A 36 -34.85 -27.58 5.28
C LYS A 36 -34.17 -26.24 5.00
N ILE A 37 -33.92 -25.97 3.73
CA ILE A 37 -33.39 -24.69 3.26
C ILE A 37 -34.50 -23.91 2.63
N ILE A 38 -34.79 -22.73 3.17
CA ILE A 38 -35.72 -21.76 2.60
C ILE A 38 -34.90 -20.69 1.91
N ASN A 39 -35.14 -20.48 0.61
CA ASN A 39 -34.53 -19.38 -0.13
C ASN A 39 -35.44 -18.16 -0.03
N LEU A 40 -34.86 -17.08 0.48
CA LEU A 40 -35.46 -15.75 0.50
C LEU A 40 -34.93 -14.93 -0.65
N GLN A 41 -35.84 -14.38 -1.45
CA GLN A 41 -35.50 -13.40 -2.48
C GLN A 41 -35.99 -12.03 -2.03
N LEU A 42 -35.13 -11.03 -2.05
CA LEU A 42 -35.47 -9.64 -1.74
C LEU A 42 -35.65 -8.84 -3.04
N ASN A 43 -36.68 -8.00 -3.07
CA ASN A 43 -36.90 -7.03 -4.14
C ASN A 43 -36.33 -5.67 -3.69
N THR A 44 -35.11 -5.38 -4.10
CA THR A 44 -34.37 -4.19 -3.66
C THR A 44 -35.06 -2.89 -4.03
N ASN A 45 -35.65 -2.79 -5.21
CA ASN A 45 -36.40 -1.59 -5.63
C ASN A 45 -37.59 -1.29 -4.74
N GLU A 46 -38.36 -2.32 -4.39
CA GLU A 46 -39.55 -2.15 -3.49
C GLU A 46 -39.09 -1.84 -2.05
N ILE A 47 -37.96 -2.38 -1.60
CA ILE A 47 -37.35 -2.05 -0.30
C ILE A 47 -36.95 -0.59 -0.26
N GLU A 48 -36.23 -0.09 -1.28
CA GLU A 48 -35.84 1.32 -1.38
C GLU A 48 -37.03 2.27 -1.36
N ILE A 49 -38.08 1.95 -2.12
CA ILE A 49 -39.32 2.73 -2.11
C ILE A 49 -39.95 2.73 -0.72
N PHE A 50 -39.98 1.59 -0.06
CA PHE A 50 -40.54 1.47 1.29
C PHE A 50 -39.69 2.23 2.32
N GLU A 51 -38.38 2.14 2.27
CA GLU A 51 -37.48 2.85 3.20
C GLU A 51 -37.66 4.38 3.12
N GLN A 52 -37.98 4.93 1.95
CA GLN A 52 -38.31 6.34 1.79
C GLN A 52 -39.60 6.78 2.49
N THR A 53 -40.45 5.84 2.91
CA THR A 53 -41.68 6.12 3.65
C THR A 53 -41.51 6.07 5.17
N LEU A 54 -40.36 5.62 5.65
CA LEU A 54 -40.06 5.48 7.07
C LEU A 54 -39.79 6.84 7.73
N GLU A 55 -40.13 6.97 9.00
CA GLU A 55 -39.82 8.13 9.82
C GLU A 55 -38.35 8.07 10.28
N GLU A 56 -37.77 9.21 10.64
CA GLU A 56 -36.40 9.29 11.16
C GLU A 56 -36.21 8.38 12.38
N GLY A 57 -35.21 7.51 12.33
CA GLY A 57 -34.91 6.53 13.37
C GLY A 57 -35.57 5.16 13.19
N GLN A 58 -36.57 5.03 12.32
CA GLN A 58 -37.14 3.74 11.98
C GLN A 58 -36.23 2.89 11.12
N THR A 59 -36.31 1.56 11.30
CA THR A 59 -35.53 0.58 10.54
C THR A 59 -36.47 -0.44 9.89
N CYS A 60 -36.30 -0.63 8.57
CA CYS A 60 -36.98 -1.70 7.81
C CYS A 60 -36.42 -3.07 8.21
N VAL A 61 -37.30 -4.01 8.56
CA VAL A 61 -36.89 -5.39 8.90
C VAL A 61 -37.87 -6.40 8.34
N LEU A 62 -37.41 -7.63 8.10
CA LEU A 62 -38.24 -8.77 7.77
C LEU A 62 -38.33 -9.70 8.98
N PRO A 63 -39.43 -9.68 9.73
CA PRO A 63 -39.70 -10.65 10.79
C PRO A 63 -40.18 -11.97 10.19
N ILE A 64 -39.48 -13.06 10.48
CA ILE A 64 -39.85 -14.42 10.07
C ILE A 64 -40.16 -15.21 11.32
N MET A 65 -41.32 -15.85 11.37
CA MET A 65 -41.70 -16.68 12.49
C MET A 65 -42.09 -18.09 12.00
N LEU A 66 -41.48 -19.09 12.58
CA LEU A 66 -41.83 -20.47 12.36
C LEU A 66 -43.02 -20.84 13.27
N THR A 67 -44.11 -21.37 12.66
CA THR A 67 -45.26 -21.91 13.35
C THR A 67 -45.47 -23.36 12.95
N SER A 68 -46.10 -24.17 13.80
CA SER A 68 -46.42 -25.55 13.46
C SER A 68 -47.87 -25.87 13.90
N THR A 69 -48.51 -26.72 13.13
CA THR A 69 -49.83 -27.26 13.44
C THR A 69 -49.77 -28.70 13.95
N SER A 70 -48.64 -29.37 13.78
CA SER A 70 -48.49 -30.81 14.08
C SER A 70 -47.52 -31.08 15.23
N ASP A 71 -46.46 -30.27 15.39
CA ASP A 71 -45.38 -30.53 16.32
C ASP A 71 -45.08 -29.35 17.25
N SER A 72 -44.38 -29.63 18.36
CA SER A 72 -43.92 -28.59 19.29
C SER A 72 -42.73 -27.80 18.70
N ILE A 73 -42.83 -26.49 18.78
CA ILE A 73 -41.75 -25.56 18.39
C ILE A 73 -41.15 -24.94 19.65
N LEU A 74 -39.82 -24.74 19.64
CA LEU A 74 -39.14 -23.98 20.69
C LEU A 74 -39.52 -22.50 20.57
N ALA A 75 -40.37 -22.02 21.49
CA ALA A 75 -40.92 -20.69 21.44
C ALA A 75 -39.90 -19.55 21.54
N ASP A 76 -38.72 -19.81 22.11
CA ASP A 76 -37.60 -18.87 22.24
C ASP A 76 -36.69 -18.85 21.03
N LYS A 77 -36.87 -19.76 20.05
CA LYS A 77 -36.06 -19.91 18.85
C LYS A 77 -36.82 -19.94 17.53
N ASN A 78 -38.10 -19.62 17.57
CA ASN A 78 -38.96 -19.68 16.38
C ASN A 78 -39.05 -18.37 15.61
N THR A 79 -38.37 -17.30 16.03
CA THR A 79 -38.44 -16.01 15.40
C THR A 79 -37.05 -15.55 14.97
N LEU A 80 -36.95 -15.13 13.71
CA LEU A 80 -35.80 -14.48 13.12
C LEU A 80 -36.21 -13.09 12.63
N VAL A 81 -35.39 -12.09 12.93
CA VAL A 81 -35.60 -10.72 12.41
C VAL A 81 -34.36 -10.41 11.53
N LEU A 82 -34.61 -10.29 10.22
CA LEU A 82 -33.58 -9.91 9.27
C LEU A 82 -33.64 -8.40 9.04
N LYS A 83 -32.49 -7.75 9.13
CA LYS A 83 -32.30 -6.35 8.76
C LYS A 83 -31.54 -6.33 7.44
N PRO A 84 -32.22 -6.11 6.30
CA PRO A 84 -31.51 -5.93 5.04
C PRO A 84 -30.80 -4.58 5.02
N GLU A 85 -29.68 -4.53 4.35
CA GLU A 85 -28.98 -3.32 4.03
C GLU A 85 -28.74 -3.30 2.53
N ILE A 86 -29.26 -2.26 1.86
CA ILE A 86 -29.04 -2.07 0.43
C ILE A 86 -27.73 -1.32 0.25
N ILE A 87 -26.78 -1.96 -0.39
CA ILE A 87 -25.49 -1.38 -0.69
C ILE A 87 -25.39 -1.19 -2.20
N THR A 88 -25.12 0.03 -2.64
CA THR A 88 -24.71 0.28 -4.03
C THR A 88 -23.29 -0.21 -4.21
N PRO A 89 -23.03 -1.24 -5.04
CA PRO A 89 -21.68 -1.73 -5.26
C PRO A 89 -20.81 -0.64 -5.86
N SER A 90 -19.65 -0.40 -5.27
CA SER A 90 -18.66 0.57 -5.75
C SER A 90 -17.35 -0.12 -6.10
N LEU A 91 -16.82 0.16 -7.28
CA LEU A 91 -15.55 -0.37 -7.78
C LEU A 91 -14.39 0.51 -7.33
N SER A 92 -13.40 -0.09 -6.69
CA SER A 92 -12.23 0.60 -6.17
C SER A 92 -10.97 -0.27 -6.22
N VAL A 93 -9.82 0.34 -5.93
CA VAL A 93 -8.57 -0.40 -5.71
C VAL A 93 -8.65 -1.16 -4.39
N THR A 94 -8.36 -2.46 -4.43
CA THR A 94 -8.46 -3.32 -3.24
C THR A 94 -7.27 -3.19 -2.28
N GLU A 95 -6.13 -2.73 -2.79
CA GLU A 95 -4.87 -2.66 -2.05
C GLU A 95 -4.70 -1.38 -1.20
N SER A 96 -5.60 -0.41 -1.34
CA SER A 96 -5.48 0.88 -0.65
C SER A 96 -6.82 1.59 -0.52
N SER A 97 -7.15 2.01 0.69
CA SER A 97 -8.34 2.84 0.96
C SER A 97 -8.18 4.31 0.50
N SER A 98 -6.96 4.76 0.27
CA SER A 98 -6.67 6.12 -0.23
C SER A 98 -6.63 6.22 -1.75
N GLY A 99 -6.78 5.09 -2.46
CA GLY A 99 -6.64 5.03 -3.91
C GLY A 99 -5.19 5.16 -4.41
N THR A 100 -4.18 5.18 -3.52
CA THR A 100 -2.77 5.24 -3.88
C THR A 100 -2.07 3.94 -3.53
N VAL A 101 -1.44 3.31 -4.50
CA VAL A 101 -0.70 2.03 -4.35
C VAL A 101 0.74 2.21 -4.80
N THR A 102 1.70 1.77 -3.99
CA THR A 102 3.12 1.77 -4.35
C THR A 102 3.56 0.37 -4.74
N LYS A 103 4.19 0.25 -5.90
CA LYS A 103 4.79 -1.00 -6.39
C LYS A 103 6.27 -0.77 -6.74
N TYR A 104 7.08 -1.78 -6.48
CA TYR A 104 8.51 -1.74 -6.74
C TYR A 104 8.84 -2.57 -7.98
N LEU A 105 9.76 -2.06 -8.78
CA LEU A 105 10.22 -2.64 -10.04
C LEU A 105 11.72 -2.47 -10.20
N PRO A 106 12.38 -3.34 -10.99
CA PRO A 106 13.72 -3.04 -11.49
C PRO A 106 13.72 -1.76 -12.33
N GLN A 107 14.85 -1.10 -12.44
CA GLN A 107 14.94 0.15 -13.20
C GLN A 107 14.59 -0.01 -14.69
N SER A 108 14.75 -1.20 -15.25
CA SER A 108 14.32 -1.51 -16.63
C SER A 108 12.83 -1.34 -16.86
N GLY A 109 12.05 -1.17 -15.79
CA GLY A 109 10.60 -1.17 -15.85
C GLY A 109 10.03 -2.59 -15.86
N GLY A 110 8.79 -2.71 -16.29
CA GLY A 110 8.06 -3.98 -16.36
C GLY A 110 6.55 -3.77 -16.33
N THR A 111 5.80 -4.86 -16.21
CA THR A 111 4.34 -4.80 -16.08
C THR A 111 3.93 -4.94 -14.62
N ILE A 112 3.06 -4.07 -14.16
CA ILE A 112 2.48 -4.08 -12.81
C ILE A 112 0.98 -4.37 -12.90
N ALA A 113 0.47 -5.18 -11.97
CA ALA A 113 -0.94 -5.34 -11.72
C ALA A 113 -1.41 -4.42 -10.59
N LEU A 114 -2.55 -3.76 -10.78
CA LEU A 114 -3.29 -3.00 -9.78
C LEU A 114 -4.66 -3.64 -9.63
N ASP A 115 -4.94 -4.23 -8.47
CA ASP A 115 -6.15 -5.00 -8.25
C ASP A 115 -7.35 -4.10 -7.98
N LEU A 116 -8.41 -4.32 -8.75
CA LEU A 116 -9.72 -3.69 -8.60
C LEU A 116 -10.74 -4.70 -8.08
N GLY A 117 -11.64 -4.25 -7.23
CA GLY A 117 -12.73 -5.05 -6.68
C GLY A 117 -13.88 -4.21 -6.16
N LEU A 118 -15.00 -4.86 -5.91
CA LEU A 118 -16.14 -4.26 -5.23
C LEU A 118 -15.91 -4.35 -3.72
N GLN A 119 -16.52 -3.43 -2.95
CA GLN A 119 -16.53 -3.49 -1.48
C GLN A 119 -17.31 -4.69 -0.93
N VAL A 120 -18.07 -5.39 -1.79
CA VAL A 120 -18.79 -6.63 -1.50
C VAL A 120 -18.30 -7.74 -2.42
N GLU A 121 -18.54 -9.01 -2.05
CA GLU A 121 -18.23 -10.14 -2.91
C GLU A 121 -18.94 -9.98 -4.26
N ASN A 122 -18.17 -10.04 -5.34
CA ASN A 122 -18.73 -9.89 -6.69
C ASN A 122 -19.66 -11.06 -7.04
N GLN A 123 -20.89 -10.78 -7.39
CA GLN A 123 -21.89 -11.75 -7.82
C GLN A 123 -22.23 -11.63 -9.31
N TRP A 124 -21.56 -10.75 -10.05
CA TRP A 124 -21.96 -10.35 -11.40
C TRP A 124 -20.85 -10.46 -12.43
N ASN A 125 -21.24 -10.63 -13.69
CA ASN A 125 -20.38 -10.44 -14.84
C ASN A 125 -20.53 -8.99 -15.33
N PHE A 126 -19.43 -8.25 -15.39
CA PHE A 126 -19.41 -6.89 -15.93
C PHE A 126 -18.02 -6.55 -16.46
N THR A 127 -17.92 -5.43 -17.17
CA THR A 127 -16.64 -4.89 -17.62
C THR A 127 -16.47 -3.46 -17.14
N CYS A 128 -15.22 -3.08 -16.92
CA CYS A 128 -14.83 -1.72 -16.58
C CYS A 128 -13.88 -1.20 -17.67
N LYS A 129 -14.15 0.00 -18.18
CA LYS A 129 -13.22 0.69 -19.06
C LYS A 129 -12.38 1.68 -18.26
N VAL A 130 -11.07 1.60 -18.47
CA VAL A 130 -10.07 2.44 -17.77
C VAL A 130 -9.23 3.23 -18.76
N ALA A 131 -8.66 4.33 -18.31
CA ALA A 131 -7.68 5.11 -19.08
C ALA A 131 -6.59 5.65 -18.17
N ILE A 132 -5.42 5.95 -18.74
CA ILE A 132 -4.40 6.75 -18.06
C ILE A 132 -4.89 8.19 -17.94
N ASP A 133 -4.75 8.76 -16.74
CA ASP A 133 -5.02 10.16 -16.50
C ASP A 133 -3.72 10.97 -16.63
N GLU A 134 -3.62 11.71 -17.71
CA GLU A 134 -2.44 12.51 -18.08
C GLU A 134 -2.11 13.59 -17.03
N THR A 135 -3.12 14.06 -16.27
CA THR A 135 -2.95 15.17 -15.32
C THR A 135 -2.23 14.75 -14.04
N THR A 136 -2.36 13.49 -13.66
CA THR A 136 -1.74 12.91 -12.46
C THR A 136 -0.58 11.97 -12.78
N THR A 137 -0.35 11.68 -14.07
CA THR A 137 0.75 10.84 -14.53
C THR A 137 2.03 11.67 -14.69
N THR A 138 3.09 11.24 -14.00
CA THR A 138 4.43 11.86 -14.11
C THR A 138 5.44 10.93 -14.79
N LEU A 139 5.06 9.69 -15.03
CA LEU A 139 5.89 8.64 -15.61
C LEU A 139 5.59 8.53 -17.12
N GLU A 140 6.38 9.28 -17.91
CA GLU A 140 6.22 9.33 -19.35
C GLU A 140 6.38 7.95 -19.99
N GLY A 141 5.51 7.60 -20.93
CA GLY A 141 5.55 6.34 -21.68
C GLY A 141 4.91 5.15 -20.96
N ALA A 142 4.27 5.34 -19.80
CA ALA A 142 3.43 4.30 -19.20
C ALA A 142 2.21 4.01 -20.11
N THR A 143 1.83 2.75 -20.24
CA THR A 143 0.69 2.32 -21.06
C THR A 143 -0.12 1.24 -20.36
N LEU A 144 -1.42 1.15 -20.67
CA LEU A 144 -2.24 0.02 -20.25
C LEU A 144 -2.02 -1.17 -21.18
N VAL A 145 -2.02 -2.38 -20.64
CA VAL A 145 -2.05 -3.63 -21.45
C VAL A 145 -3.41 -3.79 -22.12
N SER A 146 -4.49 -3.45 -21.40
CA SER A 146 -5.86 -3.40 -21.87
C SER A 146 -6.58 -2.23 -21.21
N ASP A 147 -7.45 -1.56 -21.98
CA ASP A 147 -8.35 -0.53 -21.45
C ASP A 147 -9.70 -1.11 -21.00
N ILE A 148 -9.96 -2.39 -21.25
CA ILE A 148 -11.15 -3.12 -20.80
C ILE A 148 -10.74 -4.21 -19.81
N ILE A 149 -11.33 -4.16 -18.63
CA ILE A 149 -11.13 -5.11 -17.54
C ILE A 149 -12.43 -5.87 -17.31
N SER A 150 -12.37 -7.21 -17.34
CA SER A 150 -13.54 -8.08 -17.14
C SER A 150 -13.58 -8.60 -15.71
N PHE A 151 -14.78 -8.67 -15.16
CA PHE A 151 -15.07 -9.21 -13.83
C PHE A 151 -16.05 -10.38 -13.95
N GLU A 152 -15.79 -11.43 -13.18
CA GLU A 152 -16.64 -12.60 -13.04
C GLU A 152 -17.03 -12.80 -11.58
N PRO A 153 -18.17 -13.48 -11.28
CA PRO A 153 -18.57 -13.75 -9.90
C PRO A 153 -17.46 -14.40 -9.05
N GLY A 154 -17.30 -13.90 -7.83
CA GLY A 154 -16.29 -14.38 -6.88
C GLY A 154 -14.87 -13.89 -7.13
N ASN A 155 -14.61 -13.15 -8.22
CA ASN A 155 -13.27 -12.73 -8.61
C ASN A 155 -13.06 -11.21 -8.49
N THR A 156 -11.86 -10.83 -8.08
CA THR A 156 -11.27 -9.50 -8.36
C THR A 156 -10.64 -9.53 -9.75
N SER A 157 -10.32 -8.38 -10.28
CA SER A 157 -9.61 -8.26 -11.55
C SER A 157 -8.54 -7.18 -11.46
N SER A 158 -7.58 -7.17 -12.40
CA SER A 158 -6.44 -6.26 -12.32
C SER A 158 -6.30 -5.41 -13.57
N VAL A 159 -5.99 -4.13 -13.36
CA VAL A 159 -5.44 -3.28 -14.41
C VAL A 159 -3.96 -3.58 -14.57
N GLN A 160 -3.53 -3.96 -15.76
CA GLN A 160 -2.13 -4.22 -16.08
C GLN A 160 -1.52 -2.95 -16.71
N VAL A 161 -0.45 -2.43 -16.07
CA VAL A 161 0.24 -1.22 -16.52
C VAL A 161 1.67 -1.55 -16.93
N ASN A 162 2.05 -1.23 -18.14
CA ASN A 162 3.43 -1.30 -18.59
C ASN A 162 4.16 -0.04 -18.16
N ILE A 163 5.18 -0.21 -17.33
CA ILE A 163 6.06 0.84 -16.85
C ILE A 163 7.33 0.81 -17.70
N PRO A 164 7.70 1.91 -18.36
CA PRO A 164 8.94 1.99 -19.14
C PRO A 164 10.15 2.02 -18.21
N LYS A 165 11.35 2.00 -18.82
CA LYS A 165 12.60 2.20 -18.08
C LYS A 165 12.53 3.51 -17.29
N PHE A 166 12.87 3.43 -15.99
CA PHE A 166 12.91 4.60 -15.12
C PHE A 166 14.08 5.53 -15.47
N THR A 167 13.76 6.81 -15.55
CA THR A 167 14.77 7.90 -15.60
C THR A 167 14.98 8.54 -14.22
N LYS A 168 14.07 8.24 -13.28
CA LYS A 168 14.08 8.67 -11.86
C LYS A 168 13.83 7.44 -10.98
N THR A 169 13.93 7.57 -9.65
CA THR A 169 13.65 6.45 -8.73
C THR A 169 12.18 6.10 -8.59
N SER A 170 11.28 7.00 -8.96
CA SER A 170 9.85 6.78 -8.89
C SER A 170 9.11 7.71 -9.85
N GLY A 171 7.88 7.34 -10.15
CA GLY A 171 6.94 8.17 -10.88
C GLY A 171 5.52 7.66 -10.67
N ASN A 172 4.55 8.51 -10.93
CA ASN A 172 3.13 8.21 -10.77
C ASN A 172 2.51 7.87 -12.11
N VAL A 173 1.56 6.93 -12.08
CA VAL A 173 0.61 6.69 -13.17
C VAL A 173 -0.79 6.82 -12.60
N GLY A 174 -1.52 7.83 -13.02
CA GLY A 174 -2.93 8.01 -12.71
C GLY A 174 -3.78 7.11 -13.60
N ILE A 175 -4.72 6.38 -13.03
CA ILE A 175 -5.65 5.50 -13.74
C ILE A 175 -7.06 5.88 -13.33
N LYS A 176 -7.90 6.21 -14.30
CA LYS A 176 -9.31 6.54 -14.05
C LYS A 176 -10.24 5.50 -14.67
N ILE A 177 -11.33 5.23 -13.97
CA ILE A 177 -12.46 4.50 -14.53
C ILE A 177 -13.28 5.47 -15.37
N LEU A 178 -13.64 5.03 -16.57
CA LEU A 178 -14.46 5.82 -17.50
C LEU A 178 -15.92 5.38 -17.46
N GLU A 179 -16.14 4.07 -17.39
CA GLU A 179 -17.49 3.48 -17.43
C GLU A 179 -17.47 2.04 -16.91
N ILE A 180 -18.60 1.58 -16.41
CA ILE A 180 -18.88 0.18 -16.09
C ILE A 180 -19.99 -0.29 -17.01
N ASN A 181 -19.80 -1.44 -17.68
CA ASN A 181 -20.75 -2.00 -18.65
C ASN A 181 -21.18 -3.42 -18.23
N GLY A 182 -22.42 -3.78 -18.55
CA GLY A 182 -22.98 -5.11 -18.28
C GLY A 182 -23.71 -5.23 -16.94
N LYS A 183 -23.66 -4.19 -16.11
CA LYS A 183 -24.44 -4.09 -14.88
C LYS A 183 -24.73 -2.63 -14.55
N ASP A 184 -26.04 -2.31 -14.44
CA ASP A 184 -26.49 -0.98 -14.00
C ASP A 184 -26.41 -0.85 -12.48
N GLY A 185 -26.35 0.38 -11.98
CA GLY A 185 -26.42 0.71 -10.56
C GLY A 185 -25.10 0.53 -9.79
N PHE A 186 -23.97 0.33 -10.48
CA PHE A 186 -22.66 0.34 -9.85
C PHE A 186 -22.10 1.76 -9.82
N GLU A 187 -21.42 2.08 -8.73
CA GLU A 187 -20.69 3.33 -8.57
C GLU A 187 -19.19 3.11 -8.74
N PHE A 188 -18.47 4.17 -9.05
CA PHE A 188 -17.01 4.21 -9.07
C PHE A 188 -16.53 5.64 -8.78
N ASP A 189 -15.32 5.73 -8.20
CA ASP A 189 -14.70 7.03 -8.00
C ASP A 189 -14.25 7.60 -9.35
N THR A 190 -14.65 8.83 -9.61
CA THR A 190 -14.24 9.59 -10.80
C THR A 190 -12.83 10.16 -10.67
N ASN A 191 -12.28 10.22 -9.43
CA ASN A 191 -10.90 10.57 -9.22
C ASN A 191 -9.98 9.43 -9.67
N PRO A 192 -8.79 9.74 -10.23
CA PRO A 192 -7.86 8.70 -10.64
C PRO A 192 -7.25 7.97 -9.43
N PHE A 193 -7.10 6.66 -9.53
CA PHE A 193 -6.20 5.91 -8.67
C PHE A 193 -4.76 6.24 -9.02
N ILE A 194 -3.88 6.30 -8.03
CA ILE A 194 -2.47 6.63 -8.23
C ILE A 194 -1.62 5.38 -8.01
N LEU A 195 -1.05 4.86 -9.08
CA LEU A 195 0.00 3.87 -9.02
C LEU A 195 1.34 4.60 -8.91
N VAL A 196 2.00 4.49 -7.76
CA VAL A 196 3.38 4.96 -7.56
C VAL A 196 4.31 3.81 -7.93
N ALA A 197 4.89 3.86 -9.12
CA ALA A 197 5.93 2.92 -9.52
C ALA A 197 7.29 3.42 -9.02
N SER A 198 8.03 2.58 -8.31
CA SER A 198 9.31 2.93 -7.69
C SER A 198 10.39 1.89 -8.01
N VAL A 199 11.63 2.33 -8.12
CA VAL A 199 12.77 1.41 -8.27
C VAL A 199 12.96 0.65 -6.96
N GLU A 200 13.18 -0.66 -7.07
CA GLU A 200 13.39 -1.51 -5.91
C GLU A 200 14.68 -1.13 -5.17
N LYS A 201 14.59 -1.06 -3.83
CA LYS A 201 15.78 -0.92 -2.99
C LYS A 201 16.62 -2.19 -3.09
N TYR A 202 17.95 -2.03 -3.20
CA TYR A 202 18.84 -3.15 -3.07
C TYR A 202 18.78 -3.70 -1.63
N SER A 203 18.63 -5.03 -1.49
CA SER A 203 18.55 -5.68 -0.18
C SER A 203 19.91 -5.74 0.48
N LEU A 204 20.30 -4.65 1.14
CA LEU A 204 21.52 -4.58 1.95
C LEU A 204 21.35 -5.39 3.23
N THR A 205 22.42 -6.03 3.66
CA THR A 205 22.52 -6.71 4.96
C THR A 205 23.66 -6.10 5.78
N ALA A 206 23.62 -6.26 7.10
CA ALA A 206 24.58 -5.60 7.99
C ALA A 206 26.04 -6.05 7.74
N ASP A 207 26.25 -7.27 7.25
CA ASP A 207 27.57 -7.81 6.88
C ASP A 207 28.13 -7.21 5.57
N MET A 208 27.31 -6.55 4.76
CA MET A 208 27.73 -5.75 3.62
C MET A 208 28.25 -4.37 4.05
N LEU A 209 28.01 -3.96 5.29
CA LEU A 209 28.42 -2.66 5.80
C LEU A 209 29.66 -2.77 6.69
N SER A 210 30.53 -1.77 6.62
CA SER A 210 31.68 -1.63 7.51
C SER A 210 31.97 -0.16 7.80
N SER A 211 32.67 0.10 8.91
CA SER A 211 33.15 1.43 9.30
C SER A 211 34.46 1.28 10.08
N ASN A 212 35.37 2.24 9.91
CA ASN A 212 36.59 2.34 10.73
C ASN A 212 36.34 3.02 12.10
N ALA A 213 35.18 3.60 12.27
CA ALA A 213 34.89 4.49 13.39
C ALA A 213 33.47 4.27 13.91
N ILE A 214 33.24 3.19 14.65
CA ILE A 214 31.94 2.93 15.32
C ILE A 214 32.04 3.47 16.74
N GLU A 215 31.04 4.26 17.18
CA GLU A 215 30.96 4.73 18.57
C GLU A 215 30.74 3.54 19.51
N PRO A 216 31.58 3.30 20.53
CA PRO A 216 31.50 2.09 21.34
C PRO A 216 30.21 1.94 22.16
N SER A 217 29.59 3.04 22.50
CA SER A 217 28.42 3.07 23.40
C SER A 217 27.10 3.44 22.72
N GLU A 218 27.10 3.70 21.40
CA GLU A 218 25.98 4.37 20.76
C GLU A 218 25.82 3.95 19.30
N GLY A 219 24.76 3.21 19.04
CA GLY A 219 24.35 2.83 17.68
C GLY A 219 25.17 1.71 17.04
N SER A 220 24.65 1.17 15.95
CA SER A 220 25.29 0.12 15.18
C SER A 220 25.04 0.28 13.68
N LEU A 221 25.84 -0.37 12.83
CA LEU A 221 25.63 -0.39 11.38
C LEU A 221 24.31 -1.08 11.00
N ALA A 222 23.81 -2.02 11.80
CA ALA A 222 22.54 -2.68 11.53
C ALA A 222 21.35 -1.71 11.60
N ASN A 223 21.44 -0.67 12.43
CA ASN A 223 20.41 0.36 12.58
C ASN A 223 20.22 1.20 11.30
N LEU A 224 21.18 1.16 10.37
CA LEU A 224 21.04 1.81 9.05
C LEU A 224 20.04 1.11 8.13
N LEU A 225 19.58 -0.10 8.49
CA LEU A 225 18.83 -1.00 7.61
C LEU A 225 17.53 -1.51 8.25
N ASP A 226 17.20 -1.09 9.48
CA ASP A 226 16.10 -1.66 10.25
C ASP A 226 14.73 -1.01 9.98
N GLY A 227 14.71 0.13 9.26
CA GLY A 227 13.51 0.88 8.92
C GLY A 227 12.97 1.73 10.08
N ASP A 228 13.68 1.82 11.20
CA ASP A 228 13.30 2.63 12.36
C ASP A 228 14.16 3.89 12.47
N ILE A 229 13.63 5.03 12.08
CA ILE A 229 14.32 6.32 12.19
C ILE A 229 14.65 6.74 13.65
N GLY A 230 14.12 6.03 14.64
CA GLY A 230 14.43 6.22 16.07
C GLY A 230 15.76 5.60 16.47
N THR A 231 16.23 4.61 15.72
CA THR A 231 17.57 4.01 15.85
C THR A 231 18.56 4.67 14.90
N TYR A 232 19.86 4.47 15.09
CA TYR A 232 20.88 5.10 14.26
C TYR A 232 22.26 4.43 14.38
N PHE A 233 23.10 4.66 13.39
CA PHE A 233 24.55 4.48 13.44
C PHE A 233 25.20 5.80 13.84
N HIS A 234 26.14 5.77 14.79
CA HIS A 234 26.98 6.91 15.15
C HIS A 234 28.45 6.58 14.90
N SER A 235 29.12 7.41 14.10
CA SER A 235 30.58 7.28 13.99
C SER A 235 31.25 7.86 15.23
N ALA A 236 32.42 7.34 15.60
CA ALA A 236 33.10 7.61 16.87
C ALA A 236 33.23 9.11 17.17
N TRP A 237 32.72 9.53 18.31
CA TRP A 237 32.88 10.89 18.83
C TRP A 237 33.58 10.91 20.19
N SER A 238 33.49 9.82 20.95
CA SER A 238 34.07 9.70 22.29
C SER A 238 35.53 9.20 22.28
N VAL A 239 35.96 8.60 21.17
CA VAL A 239 37.30 8.09 20.96
C VAL A 239 37.94 8.73 19.72
N SER A 240 39.25 8.99 19.78
CA SER A 240 39.98 9.59 18.66
C SER A 240 40.32 8.52 17.62
N ILE A 241 39.92 8.75 16.39
CA ILE A 241 40.26 7.96 15.21
C ILE A 241 41.13 8.86 14.33
N ALA A 242 42.29 8.38 13.93
CA ALA A 242 43.25 9.18 13.16
C ALA A 242 42.78 9.44 11.71
N ASP A 243 42.13 8.46 11.13
CA ASP A 243 41.61 8.52 9.77
C ASP A 243 40.22 9.15 9.70
N LYS A 244 39.83 9.63 8.53
CA LYS A 244 38.48 10.10 8.27
C LYS A 244 37.45 8.97 8.54
N HIS A 245 36.34 9.31 9.20
CA HIS A 245 35.27 8.36 9.50
C HIS A 245 34.49 8.03 8.22
N TYR A 246 34.13 6.77 8.04
CA TYR A 246 33.34 6.35 6.88
C TYR A 246 32.33 5.26 7.20
N VAL A 247 31.30 5.18 6.37
CA VAL A 247 30.52 3.95 6.14
C VAL A 247 30.89 3.43 4.76
N GLN A 248 31.15 2.14 4.66
CA GLN A 248 31.48 1.46 3.43
C GLN A 248 30.50 0.32 3.17
N VAL A 249 30.03 0.25 1.93
CA VAL A 249 29.17 -0.83 1.41
C VAL A 249 30.03 -1.72 0.52
N LYS A 250 29.97 -3.04 0.74
CA LYS A 250 30.56 -4.05 -0.13
C LYS A 250 29.48 -4.92 -0.73
N LEU A 251 29.28 -4.78 -2.03
CA LEU A 251 28.30 -5.52 -2.79
C LEU A 251 28.85 -6.86 -3.28
N PRO A 252 28.04 -7.91 -3.38
CA PRO A 252 28.44 -9.17 -4.03
C PRO A 252 28.55 -9.05 -5.55
N VAL A 253 27.90 -8.04 -6.15
CA VAL A 253 27.92 -7.73 -7.59
C VAL A 253 28.50 -6.35 -7.83
N SER A 254 29.08 -6.14 -9.01
CA SER A 254 29.58 -4.81 -9.40
C SER A 254 28.46 -4.01 -10.04
N THR A 255 28.46 -2.70 -9.85
CA THR A 255 27.50 -1.76 -10.45
C THR A 255 28.23 -0.61 -11.14
N LYS A 256 27.62 -0.08 -12.20
CA LYS A 256 28.06 1.16 -12.88
C LYS A 256 27.18 2.35 -12.59
N THR A 257 25.91 2.10 -12.31
CA THR A 257 24.98 3.18 -12.01
C THR A 257 24.16 2.83 -10.79
N PHE A 258 24.15 3.71 -9.81
CA PHE A 258 23.41 3.52 -8.58
C PHE A 258 22.89 4.85 -8.04
N ARG A 259 22.03 4.77 -7.06
CA ARG A 259 21.54 5.89 -6.27
C ARG A 259 21.54 5.48 -4.81
N PHE A 260 21.74 6.42 -3.91
CA PHE A 260 21.67 6.17 -2.48
C PHE A 260 20.83 7.22 -1.78
N THR A 261 20.28 6.84 -0.64
CA THR A 261 19.60 7.75 0.27
C THR A 261 20.12 7.53 1.67
N TYR A 262 20.15 8.59 2.46
CA TYR A 262 20.35 8.47 3.90
C TYR A 262 19.40 9.41 4.65
N THR A 263 19.10 9.06 5.90
CA THR A 263 18.33 9.90 6.81
C THR A 263 19.20 10.27 7.99
N ASN A 264 19.25 11.55 8.33
CA ASN A 264 19.92 12.02 9.53
C ASN A 264 19.21 11.50 10.79
N ARG A 265 19.88 11.48 11.92
CA ARG A 265 19.30 11.13 13.22
C ARG A 265 18.02 11.93 13.48
N SER A 266 16.97 11.24 13.96
CA SER A 266 15.61 11.79 14.06
C SER A 266 15.45 12.93 15.08
N ASN A 267 16.25 12.95 16.14
CA ASN A 267 16.10 13.89 17.27
C ASN A 267 17.23 14.91 17.40
N ASN A 268 18.27 14.84 16.56
CA ASN A 268 19.43 15.73 16.64
C ASN A 268 20.14 15.84 15.28
N GLY A 269 20.26 17.05 14.74
CA GLY A 269 20.92 17.34 13.46
C GLY A 269 22.40 17.73 13.59
N ASN A 270 22.98 17.85 14.80
CA ASN A 270 24.32 18.42 14.98
C ASN A 270 25.44 17.64 14.28
N ALA A 271 25.28 16.35 14.11
CA ALA A 271 26.23 15.48 13.43
C ALA A 271 25.83 15.15 11.97
N ALA A 272 24.89 15.91 11.40
CA ALA A 272 24.56 15.79 9.98
C ALA A 272 25.79 16.15 9.12
N LEU A 273 25.99 15.44 8.02
CA LEU A 273 27.09 15.71 7.10
C LEU A 273 26.93 17.05 6.40
N ALA A 274 27.96 17.89 6.42
CA ALA A 274 28.05 19.09 5.61
C ALA A 274 28.86 18.81 4.33
N TRP A 275 29.89 17.98 4.43
CA TRP A 275 30.73 17.53 3.31
C TRP A 275 31.10 16.07 3.50
N PHE A 276 31.02 15.30 2.43
CA PHE A 276 31.53 13.94 2.39
C PHE A 276 32.10 13.58 1.01
N ASN A 277 33.02 12.65 0.98
CA ASN A 277 33.59 12.10 -0.23
C ASN A 277 32.99 10.73 -0.52
N LEU A 278 32.54 10.50 -1.74
CA LEU A 278 32.17 9.17 -2.24
C LEU A 278 33.33 8.60 -3.04
N TYR A 279 33.84 7.48 -2.55
CA TYR A 279 34.84 6.68 -3.25
C TYR A 279 34.19 5.41 -3.78
N THR A 280 34.62 4.93 -4.93
CA THR A 280 34.16 3.70 -5.57
C THR A 280 35.34 2.85 -6.03
N GLY A 281 35.19 1.53 -6.01
CA GLY A 281 36.24 0.63 -6.44
C GLY A 281 35.83 -0.83 -6.42
N THR A 282 36.77 -1.72 -6.81
CA THR A 282 36.54 -3.16 -6.80
C THR A 282 36.90 -3.84 -5.47
N ASN A 283 37.60 -3.12 -4.60
CA ASN A 283 37.95 -3.52 -3.23
C ASN A 283 38.41 -2.29 -2.43
N GLU A 284 38.55 -2.44 -1.13
CA GLU A 284 38.93 -1.38 -0.18
C GLU A 284 40.33 -0.77 -0.42
N ASN A 285 41.23 -1.48 -1.08
CA ASN A 285 42.59 -1.02 -1.40
C ASN A 285 42.71 -0.31 -2.76
N ASN A 286 41.63 -0.31 -3.54
CA ASN A 286 41.59 0.28 -4.88
C ASN A 286 40.34 1.18 -5.04
N LEU A 287 40.24 2.16 -4.15
CA LEU A 287 39.16 3.15 -4.18
C LEU A 287 39.62 4.39 -4.94
N GLN A 288 38.75 4.90 -5.81
CA GLN A 288 38.89 6.15 -6.52
C GLN A 288 37.85 7.15 -6.04
N LEU A 289 38.26 8.39 -5.83
CA LEU A 289 37.33 9.45 -5.52
C LEU A 289 36.37 9.67 -6.72
N TYR A 290 35.10 9.41 -6.51
CA TYR A 290 34.07 9.75 -7.50
C TYR A 290 33.71 11.23 -7.42
N LYS A 291 33.29 11.70 -6.24
CA LYS A 291 32.83 13.08 -6.05
C LYS A 291 32.87 13.47 -4.55
N ARG A 292 33.16 14.73 -4.31
CA ARG A 292 32.89 15.40 -3.04
C ARG A 292 31.49 15.95 -3.10
N PHE A 293 30.62 15.58 -2.14
CA PHE A 293 29.31 16.10 -1.93
C PHE A 293 29.34 17.23 -0.91
N ALA A 294 28.63 18.33 -1.20
CA ALA A 294 28.63 19.55 -0.40
C ALA A 294 27.21 20.02 -0.15
N TRP A 295 26.96 20.59 1.04
CA TRP A 295 25.63 21.06 1.43
C TRP A 295 25.08 22.16 0.52
N ASP A 296 25.91 23.05 0.04
CA ASP A 296 25.58 24.20 -0.79
C ASP A 296 25.45 23.88 -2.29
N GLU A 297 26.03 22.77 -2.72
CA GLU A 297 25.99 22.33 -4.12
C GLU A 297 24.99 21.17 -4.34
N ASP A 298 24.95 20.23 -3.39
CA ASP A 298 24.22 18.99 -3.53
C ASP A 298 22.94 18.93 -2.65
N GLY A 299 22.72 19.92 -1.80
CA GLY A 299 21.52 19.99 -0.95
C GLY A 299 21.50 19.01 0.21
N LEU A 300 22.68 18.74 0.83
CA LEU A 300 22.73 17.86 1.98
C LEU A 300 21.94 18.43 3.16
N PRO A 301 21.09 17.63 3.83
CA PRO A 301 20.22 18.12 4.89
C PRO A 301 21.01 18.40 6.18
N SER A 302 20.75 19.55 6.81
CA SER A 302 21.36 19.96 8.07
C SER A 302 20.55 19.59 9.32
N GLY A 303 19.26 19.28 9.14
CA GLY A 303 18.32 19.10 10.25
C GLY A 303 18.20 17.66 10.73
N ALA A 304 17.58 17.51 11.91
CA ALA A 304 17.12 16.22 12.41
C ALA A 304 16.10 15.60 11.45
N ALA A 305 16.16 14.27 11.29
CA ALA A 305 15.34 13.51 10.35
C ALA A 305 15.43 13.97 8.87
N GLY A 306 16.40 14.81 8.52
CA GLY A 306 16.60 15.26 7.15
C GLY A 306 16.97 14.09 6.24
N VAL A 307 16.30 13.99 5.10
CA VAL A 307 16.52 12.92 4.11
C VAL A 307 17.32 13.47 2.95
N TYR A 308 18.40 12.79 2.59
CA TYR A 308 19.13 13.03 1.34
C TYR A 308 18.82 11.94 0.32
N VAL A 309 18.55 12.37 -0.89
CA VAL A 309 18.42 11.49 -2.06
C VAL A 309 19.45 11.94 -3.10
N SER A 310 20.41 11.08 -3.40
CA SER A 310 21.44 11.43 -4.38
C SER A 310 20.86 11.52 -5.79
N PRO A 311 21.45 12.30 -6.71
CA PRO A 311 21.27 12.05 -8.13
C PRO A 311 21.77 10.65 -8.52
N ASP A 312 21.54 10.23 -9.78
CA ASP A 312 22.16 9.03 -10.30
C ASP A 312 23.70 9.19 -10.31
N VAL A 313 24.35 8.26 -9.65
CA VAL A 313 25.81 8.14 -9.66
C VAL A 313 26.19 7.19 -10.80
N SER A 314 26.84 7.72 -11.82
CA SER A 314 27.36 6.93 -12.94
C SER A 314 28.88 6.95 -12.92
N ILE A 315 29.50 5.76 -12.88
CA ILE A 315 30.95 5.57 -12.78
C ILE A 315 31.50 4.87 -14.02
N ASP A 316 32.70 5.25 -14.44
CA ASP A 316 33.30 4.71 -15.67
C ASP A 316 33.59 3.22 -15.55
N ASN A 317 34.13 2.79 -14.41
CA ASN A 317 34.49 1.41 -14.13
C ASN A 317 33.51 0.83 -13.10
N ALA A 318 32.96 -0.35 -13.38
CA ALA A 318 32.09 -1.03 -12.44
C ALA A 318 32.76 -1.27 -11.09
N ALA A 319 32.05 -0.96 -10.01
CA ALA A 319 32.53 -1.04 -8.63
C ALA A 319 31.58 -1.90 -7.78
N ASN A 320 32.15 -2.61 -6.82
CA ASN A 320 31.40 -3.34 -5.80
C ASN A 320 31.67 -2.83 -4.37
N THR A 321 32.56 -1.83 -4.24
CA THR A 321 32.88 -1.20 -2.95
C THR A 321 32.63 0.30 -3.06
N LEU A 322 31.74 0.80 -2.20
CA LEU A 322 31.31 2.19 -2.14
C LEU A 322 31.63 2.71 -0.74
N ARG A 323 32.44 3.77 -0.61
CA ARG A 323 32.81 4.37 0.67
C ARG A 323 32.31 5.81 0.76
N PHE A 324 31.55 6.09 1.80
CA PHE A 324 31.04 7.41 2.16
C PHE A 324 31.87 7.94 3.32
N GLU A 325 32.82 8.81 3.04
CA GLU A 325 33.81 9.30 3.99
C GLU A 325 33.46 10.72 4.44
N CYS A 326 33.26 10.90 5.72
CA CYS A 326 32.99 12.21 6.31
C CYS A 326 34.19 13.15 6.16
N GLU A 327 34.00 14.27 5.49
CA GLU A 327 34.98 15.36 5.50
C GLU A 327 34.74 16.30 6.67
N SER A 328 33.48 16.73 6.85
CA SER A 328 33.02 17.53 7.97
C SER A 328 31.52 17.42 8.18
N ASN A 329 31.09 17.49 9.42
CA ASN A 329 29.68 17.71 9.78
C ASN A 329 29.36 19.22 9.89
N TRP A 330 28.09 19.56 10.12
CA TRP A 330 27.63 20.96 10.26
C TRP A 330 28.25 21.72 11.44
N THR A 331 28.79 21.06 12.44
CA THR A 331 29.47 21.68 13.57
C THR A 331 31.00 21.75 13.39
N GLY A 332 31.53 21.35 12.24
CA GLY A 332 32.96 21.31 11.94
C GLY A 332 33.67 20.06 12.45
N GLY A 333 32.96 19.09 12.99
CA GLY A 333 33.49 17.82 13.48
C GLY A 333 33.73 16.79 12.37
N SER A 334 34.49 15.74 12.67
CA SER A 334 34.82 14.64 11.76
C SER A 334 33.91 13.42 11.92
N PHE A 335 32.91 13.48 12.79
CA PHE A 335 31.94 12.39 13.04
C PHE A 335 30.58 12.71 12.43
N PHE A 336 29.77 11.66 12.21
CA PHE A 336 28.45 11.79 11.64
C PHE A 336 27.49 10.72 12.16
N VAL A 337 26.19 10.97 11.96
CA VAL A 337 25.10 10.08 12.41
C VAL A 337 24.05 9.95 11.31
N TRP A 338 23.74 8.70 10.96
CA TRP A 338 22.63 8.36 10.10
C TRP A 338 21.66 7.40 10.81
N SER A 339 20.36 7.62 10.65
CA SER A 339 19.33 6.68 11.09
C SER A 339 19.08 5.60 10.06
N GLU A 340 19.02 5.97 8.78
CA GLU A 340 18.72 5.05 7.69
C GLU A 340 19.66 5.24 6.52
N PHE A 341 19.94 4.15 5.81
CA PHE A 341 20.66 4.14 4.55
C PHE A 341 19.99 3.20 3.55
N SER A 342 19.87 3.61 2.30
CA SER A 342 19.37 2.75 1.22
C SER A 342 20.19 2.92 -0.04
N LEU A 343 20.32 1.84 -0.79
CA LEU A 343 20.99 1.79 -2.07
C LEU A 343 20.02 1.26 -3.14
N PHE A 344 20.11 1.83 -4.33
CA PHE A 344 19.36 1.43 -5.51
C PHE A 344 20.33 1.13 -6.63
N ILE A 345 20.37 -0.10 -7.11
CA ILE A 345 21.21 -0.50 -8.25
C ILE A 345 20.43 -0.21 -9.53
N LEU A 346 20.96 0.69 -10.33
CA LEU A 346 20.30 1.16 -11.55
C LEU A 346 20.86 0.45 -12.80
N SER A 347 22.11 0.01 -12.79
CA SER A 347 22.71 -0.90 -13.78
C SER A 347 23.91 -1.65 -13.19
N GLU A 348 24.06 -2.87 -13.57
CA GLU A 348 25.26 -3.69 -13.35
C GLU A 348 26.38 -3.36 -14.35
#